data_3e2669fc298496ed2b45e1381f529b38
#
_entry.id   3e2669fc298496ed2b45e1381f529b38
#
_cell.length_a   1.000
_cell.length_b   1.000
_cell.length_c   1.000
_cell.angle_alpha   90.00
_cell.angle_beta   90.00
_cell.angle_gamma   90.00
#
_symmetry.space_group_name_H-M   'P 1'
#
loop_
_entity.id
_entity.type
_entity.pdbx_description
1 polymer ?
#
loop_
_entity_poly.entity_id
_entity_poly.type
_entity_poly.pdbx_seq_one_letter_code
_entity_poly.pdbx_strand_id
1 'polypeptide(L)'
;FALGSFCGASIAQNIPWLISGRIVIGIAIGIASFAAPLYISEVSPVNVRGKLVGFNQLAITIGIVISYLVGYLFSQYYWGWRGMFAAACIPALALGIGIYFMPSSPRWLISKGFIDKAKKVLQKIRGTDDVDQEINDIKKGLQNQKGSIKELFSPGIRPCLIIGIGLAIFQQITGINTVIYYAPTIFQFAGFHSAASSILATVGIGIVNVIVTIIAIHLVDKLGRRPLLLIGLAGMAI
;
A
#
# COMPACT_ATOMS: atom_id res chain seq x y z
N PHE A 1 12.30 1.02 7.12
CA PHE A 1 12.32 1.79 5.88
C PHE A 1 13.26 3.00 5.98
N ALA A 2 13.07 3.93 6.94
CA ALA A 2 13.92 5.12 7.10
C ALA A 2 15.41 4.79 7.24
N LEU A 3 15.78 3.82 8.07
CA LEU A 3 17.15 3.34 8.22
C LEU A 3 17.72 2.80 6.91
N GLY A 4 16.97 1.99 6.17
CA GLY A 4 17.39 1.46 4.88
C GLY A 4 17.59 2.55 3.83
N SER A 5 16.69 3.55 3.79
CA SER A 5 16.80 4.67 2.85
C SER A 5 17.97 5.59 3.19
N PHE A 6 18.12 5.99 4.44
CA PHE A 6 19.17 6.94 4.83
C PHE A 6 20.53 6.26 4.94
N CYS A 7 20.67 5.30 5.85
CA CYS A 7 21.98 4.68 6.11
C CYS A 7 22.39 3.70 5.01
N GLY A 8 21.43 2.98 4.42
CA GLY A 8 21.73 1.96 3.43
C GLY A 8 21.84 2.48 2.01
N ALA A 9 21.03 3.42 1.60
CA ALA A 9 20.98 3.88 0.22
C ALA A 9 21.54 5.29 0.02
N SER A 10 21.16 6.26 0.84
CA SER A 10 21.59 7.66 0.70
C SER A 10 23.09 7.86 0.93
N ILE A 11 23.68 7.14 1.92
CA ILE A 11 25.10 7.24 2.29
C ILE A 11 25.94 6.16 1.60
N ALA A 12 25.36 5.35 0.72
CA ALA A 12 26.08 4.25 0.07
C ALA A 12 27.37 4.71 -0.62
N GLN A 13 28.49 4.04 -0.28
CA GLN A 13 29.80 4.30 -0.89
C GLN A 13 30.11 3.32 -2.02
N ASN A 14 29.46 2.15 -2.01
CA ASN A 14 29.66 1.10 -2.99
C ASN A 14 28.32 0.36 -3.28
N ILE A 15 28.32 -0.43 -4.37
CA ILE A 15 27.14 -1.18 -4.83
C ILE A 15 26.62 -2.18 -3.79
N PRO A 16 27.44 -3.01 -3.12
CA PRO A 16 26.94 -3.93 -2.10
C PRO A 16 26.23 -3.24 -0.95
N TRP A 17 26.70 -2.06 -0.53
CA TRP A 17 26.02 -1.26 0.50
C TRP A 17 24.67 -0.77 0.03
N LEU A 18 24.59 -0.26 -1.22
CA LEU A 18 23.32 0.16 -1.81
C LEU A 18 22.32 -1.00 -1.87
N ILE A 19 22.75 -2.19 -2.28
CA ILE A 19 21.92 -3.40 -2.34
C ILE A 19 21.40 -3.76 -0.94
N SER A 20 22.24 -3.75 0.09
CA SER A 20 21.81 -4.06 1.46
C SER A 20 20.76 -3.08 1.96
N GLY A 21 20.90 -1.78 1.69
CA GLY A 21 19.91 -0.77 1.99
C GLY A 21 18.58 -1.04 1.28
N ARG A 22 18.61 -1.42 0.01
CA ARG A 22 17.42 -1.78 -0.79
C ARG A 22 16.72 -3.03 -0.26
N ILE A 23 17.45 -4.02 0.24
CA ILE A 23 16.85 -5.21 0.87
C ILE A 23 16.07 -4.80 2.13
N VAL A 24 16.65 -3.97 3.00
CA VAL A 24 15.97 -3.48 4.21
C VAL A 24 14.72 -2.68 3.86
N ILE A 25 14.79 -1.82 2.84
CA ILE A 25 13.64 -1.08 2.32
C ILE A 25 12.56 -2.04 1.83
N GLY A 26 12.94 -3.05 1.06
CA GLY A 26 12.01 -4.04 0.50
C GLY A 26 11.26 -4.82 1.57
N ILE A 27 11.96 -5.29 2.61
CA ILE A 27 11.33 -5.97 3.76
C ILE A 27 10.33 -5.03 4.44
N ALA A 28 10.71 -3.79 4.69
CA ALA A 28 9.84 -2.80 5.35
C ALA A 28 8.58 -2.50 4.51
N ILE A 29 8.72 -2.33 3.19
CA ILE A 29 7.59 -2.12 2.28
C ILE A 29 6.69 -3.35 2.27
N GLY A 30 7.26 -4.56 2.20
CA GLY A 30 6.48 -5.80 2.23
C GLY A 30 5.60 -5.92 3.47
N ILE A 31 6.16 -5.63 4.64
CA ILE A 31 5.39 -5.61 5.91
C ILE A 31 4.32 -4.51 5.87
N ALA A 32 4.65 -3.30 5.45
CA ALA A 32 3.72 -2.18 5.42
C ALA A 32 2.56 -2.41 4.44
N SER A 33 2.83 -2.98 3.27
CA SER A 33 1.84 -3.28 2.23
C SER A 33 0.76 -4.26 2.69
N PHE A 34 1.09 -5.14 3.63
CA PHE A 34 0.13 -6.06 4.24
C PHE A 34 -0.53 -5.43 5.48
N ALA A 35 0.27 -4.84 6.38
CA ALA A 35 -0.20 -4.37 7.67
C ALA A 35 -1.15 -3.16 7.55
N ALA A 36 -0.89 -2.23 6.63
CA ALA A 36 -1.69 -1.02 6.50
C ALA A 36 -3.15 -1.30 6.06
N PRO A 37 -3.43 -2.03 4.96
CA PRO A 37 -4.81 -2.33 4.59
C PRO A 37 -5.50 -3.26 5.59
N LEU A 38 -4.77 -4.15 6.27
CA LEU A 38 -5.32 -4.99 7.32
C LEU A 38 -5.78 -4.12 8.49
N TYR A 39 -4.93 -3.25 9.01
CA TYR A 39 -5.26 -2.33 10.10
C TYR A 39 -6.47 -1.46 9.75
N ILE A 40 -6.47 -0.85 8.54
CA ILE A 40 -7.60 -0.06 8.05
C ILE A 40 -8.88 -0.91 8.04
N SER A 41 -8.84 -2.14 7.58
CA SER A 41 -10.01 -3.01 7.50
C SER A 41 -10.55 -3.43 8.88
N GLU A 42 -9.69 -3.54 9.90
CA GLU A 42 -10.07 -3.91 11.26
C GLU A 42 -10.64 -2.74 12.08
N VAL A 43 -10.14 -1.53 11.81
CA VAL A 43 -10.59 -0.32 12.52
C VAL A 43 -11.82 0.29 11.88
N SER A 44 -11.99 0.11 10.56
CA SER A 44 -13.07 0.75 9.80
C SER A 44 -14.44 0.16 10.08
N PRO A 45 -15.51 1.01 10.17
CA PRO A 45 -16.88 0.56 10.15
C PRO A 45 -17.20 -0.23 8.86
N VAL A 46 -18.09 -1.22 8.98
CA VAL A 46 -18.46 -2.10 7.85
C VAL A 46 -18.94 -1.29 6.62
N ASN A 47 -19.72 -0.24 6.85
CA ASN A 47 -20.36 0.58 5.80
C ASN A 47 -19.36 1.34 4.91
N VAL A 48 -18.17 1.70 5.44
CA VAL A 48 -17.18 2.53 4.73
C VAL A 48 -15.85 1.82 4.54
N ARG A 49 -15.73 0.57 4.98
CA ARG A 49 -14.48 -0.22 4.92
C ARG A 49 -13.90 -0.27 3.51
N GLY A 50 -14.74 -0.51 2.50
CA GLY A 50 -14.29 -0.59 1.10
C GLY A 50 -13.64 0.71 0.63
N LYS A 51 -14.28 1.85 0.95
CA LYS A 51 -13.75 3.18 0.62
C LYS A 51 -12.43 3.48 1.33
N LEU A 52 -12.35 3.18 2.63
CA LEU A 52 -11.15 3.44 3.41
C LEU A 52 -9.95 2.58 2.96
N VAL A 53 -10.19 1.34 2.59
CA VAL A 53 -9.16 0.51 1.95
C VAL A 53 -8.79 1.06 0.56
N GLY A 54 -9.75 1.60 -0.20
CA GLY A 54 -9.49 2.28 -1.46
C GLY A 54 -8.60 3.52 -1.31
N PHE A 55 -8.75 4.29 -0.23
CA PHE A 55 -7.87 5.42 0.06
C PHE A 55 -6.42 5.02 0.31
N ASN A 56 -6.15 3.81 0.80
CA ASN A 56 -4.78 3.30 0.88
C ASN A 56 -4.15 3.21 -0.53
N GLN A 57 -4.90 2.73 -1.53
CA GLN A 57 -4.42 2.70 -2.91
C GLN A 57 -4.22 4.11 -3.48
N LEU A 58 -5.11 5.04 -3.17
CA LEU A 58 -4.98 6.44 -3.58
C LEU A 58 -3.72 7.09 -2.98
N ALA A 59 -3.43 6.82 -1.70
CA ALA A 59 -2.22 7.32 -1.06
C ALA A 59 -0.94 6.78 -1.75
N ILE A 60 -0.96 5.51 -2.19
CA ILE A 60 0.16 4.92 -2.95
C ILE A 60 0.34 5.65 -4.28
N THR A 61 -0.71 5.88 -5.05
CA THR A 61 -0.60 6.55 -6.36
C THR A 61 -0.17 8.01 -6.22
N ILE A 62 -0.65 8.75 -5.22
CA ILE A 62 -0.18 10.09 -4.89
C ILE A 62 1.31 10.06 -4.50
N GLY A 63 1.73 9.08 -3.69
CA GLY A 63 3.13 8.90 -3.32
C GLY A 63 4.05 8.68 -4.53
N ILE A 64 3.58 7.95 -5.55
CA ILE A 64 4.31 7.76 -6.81
C ILE A 64 4.50 9.11 -7.52
N VAL A 65 3.45 9.92 -7.65
CA VAL A 65 3.56 11.27 -8.28
C VAL A 65 4.55 12.14 -7.52
N ILE A 66 4.45 12.19 -6.19
CA ILE A 66 5.38 12.95 -5.34
C ILE A 66 6.80 12.44 -5.54
N SER A 67 7.03 11.13 -5.63
CA SER A 67 8.37 10.58 -5.84
C SER A 67 8.96 10.97 -7.20
N TYR A 68 8.14 11.07 -8.25
CA TYR A 68 8.59 11.57 -9.55
C TYR A 68 8.94 13.05 -9.49
N LEU A 69 8.17 13.89 -8.78
CA LEU A 69 8.47 15.30 -8.59
C LEU A 69 9.78 15.50 -7.80
N VAL A 70 9.97 14.74 -6.73
CA VAL A 70 11.22 14.72 -5.98
C VAL A 70 12.38 14.27 -6.88
N GLY A 71 12.16 13.21 -7.68
CA GLY A 71 13.13 12.74 -8.67
C GLY A 71 13.52 13.82 -9.68
N TYR A 72 12.53 14.56 -10.19
CA TYR A 72 12.76 15.70 -11.09
C TYR A 72 13.62 16.81 -10.44
N LEU A 73 13.27 17.21 -9.21
CA LEU A 73 14.01 18.24 -8.48
C LEU A 73 15.48 17.85 -8.24
N PHE A 74 15.73 16.61 -7.85
CA PHE A 74 17.08 16.12 -7.59
C PHE A 74 17.85 15.68 -8.84
N SER A 75 17.19 15.45 -9.98
CA SER A 75 17.85 15.02 -11.23
C SER A 75 18.83 16.04 -11.79
N GLN A 76 18.72 17.30 -11.39
CA GLN A 76 19.59 18.39 -11.82
C GLN A 76 20.94 18.43 -11.08
N TYR A 77 21.09 17.64 -9.99
CA TYR A 77 22.29 17.63 -9.16
C TYR A 77 23.10 16.36 -9.39
N TYR A 78 24.42 16.47 -9.44
CA TYR A 78 25.32 15.30 -9.63
C TYR A 78 25.12 14.20 -8.56
N TRP A 79 24.88 14.60 -7.31
CA TRP A 79 24.59 13.69 -6.20
C TRP A 79 23.10 13.50 -5.96
N GLY A 80 22.26 13.84 -6.94
CA GLY A 80 20.80 13.88 -6.81
C GLY A 80 20.16 12.56 -6.39
N TRP A 81 20.69 11.41 -6.83
CA TRP A 81 20.18 10.10 -6.44
C TRP A 81 20.24 9.86 -4.93
N ARG A 82 21.28 10.39 -4.25
CA ARG A 82 21.37 10.29 -2.78
C ARG A 82 20.31 11.12 -2.09
N GLY A 83 20.04 12.32 -2.61
CA GLY A 83 18.98 13.19 -2.14
C GLY A 83 17.59 12.56 -2.32
N MET A 84 17.35 11.84 -3.44
CA MET A 84 16.11 11.11 -3.66
C MET A 84 15.85 10.05 -2.58
N PHE A 85 16.88 9.27 -2.21
CA PHE A 85 16.77 8.29 -1.12
C PHE A 85 16.62 8.95 0.24
N ALA A 86 17.34 10.05 0.50
CA ALA A 86 17.21 10.80 1.75
C ALA A 86 15.81 11.39 1.92
N ALA A 87 15.23 11.94 0.85
CA ALA A 87 13.87 12.49 0.87
C ALA A 87 12.80 11.45 1.27
N ALA A 88 13.01 10.17 0.92
CA ALA A 88 12.10 9.09 1.32
C ALA A 88 12.06 8.85 2.85
N CYS A 89 13.04 9.35 3.60
CA CYS A 89 13.05 9.27 5.06
C CYS A 89 11.97 10.13 5.70
N ILE A 90 11.62 11.27 5.08
CA ILE A 90 10.63 12.20 5.62
C ILE A 90 9.26 11.54 5.79
N PRO A 91 8.62 10.97 4.75
CA PRO A 91 7.35 10.29 4.90
C PRO A 91 7.46 9.03 5.77
N ALA A 92 8.62 8.35 5.76
CA ALA A 92 8.83 7.18 6.61
C ALA A 92 8.86 7.52 8.10
N LEU A 93 9.51 8.62 8.47
CA LEU A 93 9.51 9.12 9.85
C LEU A 93 8.12 9.62 10.25
N ALA A 94 7.46 10.38 9.39
CA ALA A 94 6.10 10.85 9.64
C ALA A 94 5.13 9.68 9.88
N LEU A 95 5.22 8.60 9.08
CA LEU A 95 4.44 7.40 9.28
C LEU A 95 4.78 6.71 10.61
N GLY A 96 6.06 6.59 10.96
CA GLY A 96 6.51 5.99 12.21
C GLY A 96 5.98 6.74 13.44
N ILE A 97 6.05 8.07 13.41
CA ILE A 97 5.49 8.93 14.46
C ILE A 97 3.96 8.77 14.49
N GLY A 98 3.29 8.78 13.33
CA GLY A 98 1.84 8.61 13.25
C GLY A 98 1.36 7.28 13.86
N ILE A 99 2.03 6.18 13.53
CA ILE A 99 1.70 4.84 14.06
C ILE A 99 1.90 4.77 15.59
N TYR A 100 2.90 5.47 16.12
CA TYR A 100 3.13 5.51 17.58
C TYR A 100 1.92 6.06 18.36
N PHE A 101 1.21 7.02 17.77
CA PHE A 101 0.00 7.61 18.37
C PHE A 101 -1.30 6.86 18.02
N MET A 102 -1.25 5.91 17.10
CA MET A 102 -2.43 5.13 16.73
C MET A 102 -2.75 4.06 17.75
N PRO A 103 -4.04 3.85 18.09
CA PRO A 103 -4.45 2.78 19.00
C PRO A 103 -4.23 1.41 18.35
N SER A 104 -3.99 0.39 19.17
CA SER A 104 -3.95 -0.98 18.68
C SER A 104 -5.31 -1.41 18.12
N SER A 105 -5.31 -2.30 17.11
CA SER A 105 -6.54 -2.80 16.50
C SER A 105 -7.46 -3.44 17.55
N PRO A 106 -8.77 -3.13 17.55
CA PRO A 106 -9.73 -3.73 18.48
C PRO A 106 -9.74 -5.26 18.41
N ARG A 107 -9.64 -5.81 17.20
CA ARG A 107 -9.60 -7.25 16.97
C ARG A 107 -8.37 -7.91 17.59
N TRP A 108 -7.21 -7.28 17.49
CA TRP A 108 -5.98 -7.75 18.13
C TRP A 108 -6.08 -7.67 19.66
N LEU A 109 -6.64 -6.58 20.21
CA LEU A 109 -6.81 -6.43 21.65
C LEU A 109 -7.72 -7.53 22.20
N ILE A 110 -8.82 -7.84 21.53
CA ILE A 110 -9.76 -8.91 21.92
C ILE A 110 -9.07 -10.29 21.83
N SER A 111 -8.29 -10.54 20.79
CA SER A 111 -7.55 -11.81 20.65
C SER A 111 -6.52 -12.05 21.76
N LYS A 112 -5.99 -10.97 22.35
CA LYS A 112 -5.07 -11.00 23.49
C LYS A 112 -5.76 -10.95 24.86
N GLY A 113 -7.11 -10.88 24.90
CA GLY A 113 -7.88 -10.82 26.13
C GLY A 113 -8.01 -9.43 26.77
N PHE A 114 -7.51 -8.37 26.12
CA PHE A 114 -7.58 -6.99 26.62
C PHE A 114 -8.93 -6.33 26.29
N ILE A 115 -10.04 -6.89 26.80
CA ILE A 115 -11.41 -6.50 26.42
C ILE A 115 -11.71 -5.05 26.77
N ASP A 116 -11.32 -4.59 27.98
CA ASP A 116 -11.59 -3.21 28.43
C ASP A 116 -10.87 -2.17 27.57
N LYS A 117 -9.63 -2.48 27.13
CA LYS A 117 -8.90 -1.61 26.21
C LYS A 117 -9.57 -1.59 24.82
N ALA A 118 -10.01 -2.76 24.34
CA ALA A 118 -10.72 -2.86 23.07
C ALA A 118 -12.03 -2.06 23.11
N LYS A 119 -12.78 -2.11 24.21
CA LYS A 119 -14.01 -1.35 24.40
C LYS A 119 -13.75 0.16 24.32
N LYS A 120 -12.75 0.67 25.03
CA LYS A 120 -12.36 2.10 24.97
C LYS A 120 -11.94 2.54 23.56
N VAL A 121 -11.21 1.71 22.86
CA VAL A 121 -10.78 2.01 21.47
C VAL A 121 -11.98 2.04 20.53
N LEU A 122 -12.90 1.05 20.63
CA LEU A 122 -14.12 0.99 19.82
C LEU A 122 -15.02 2.19 20.10
N GLN A 123 -15.26 2.54 21.36
CA GLN A 123 -16.03 3.71 21.75
C GLN A 123 -15.45 5.00 21.14
N LYS A 124 -14.12 5.16 21.21
CA LYS A 124 -13.44 6.32 20.62
C LYS A 124 -13.60 6.38 19.09
N ILE A 125 -13.53 5.23 18.41
CA ILE A 125 -13.61 5.16 16.94
C ILE A 125 -15.05 5.29 16.44
N ARG A 126 -16.01 4.69 17.14
CA ARG A 126 -17.43 4.70 16.75
C ARG A 126 -18.18 5.96 17.23
N GLY A 127 -17.66 6.64 18.25
CA GLY A 127 -18.32 7.78 18.87
C GLY A 127 -19.59 7.42 19.63
N THR A 128 -19.77 6.14 19.99
CA THR A 128 -20.92 5.60 20.72
C THR A 128 -20.44 4.74 21.88
N ASP A 129 -21.20 4.74 22.99
CA ASP A 129 -20.89 3.90 24.15
C ASP A 129 -21.34 2.45 23.98
N ASP A 130 -22.31 2.22 23.09
CA ASP A 130 -22.85 0.88 22.82
C ASP A 130 -22.01 0.17 21.74
N VAL A 131 -20.96 -0.53 22.18
CA VAL A 131 -20.06 -1.33 21.34
C VAL A 131 -20.03 -2.80 21.77
N ASP A 132 -20.87 -3.19 22.73
CA ASP A 132 -20.82 -4.53 23.33
C ASP A 132 -21.22 -5.61 22.32
N GLN A 133 -22.15 -5.30 21.41
CA GLN A 133 -22.56 -6.21 20.34
C GLN A 133 -21.41 -6.46 19.37
N GLU A 134 -20.68 -5.41 18.94
CA GLU A 134 -19.53 -5.52 18.04
C GLU A 134 -18.39 -6.34 18.70
N ILE A 135 -18.14 -6.15 20.00
CA ILE A 135 -17.17 -6.95 20.75
C ILE A 135 -17.56 -8.43 20.76
N ASN A 136 -18.83 -8.75 20.97
CA ASN A 136 -19.31 -10.12 20.96
C ASN A 136 -19.20 -10.77 19.59
N ASP A 137 -19.46 -10.04 18.52
CA ASP A 137 -19.32 -10.52 17.14
C ASP A 137 -17.87 -10.81 16.79
N ILE A 138 -16.95 -9.92 17.20
CA ILE A 138 -15.51 -10.14 17.04
C ILE A 138 -15.07 -11.38 17.83
N LYS A 139 -15.51 -11.56 19.07
CA LYS A 139 -15.21 -12.74 19.90
C LYS A 139 -15.67 -14.03 19.24
N LYS A 140 -16.91 -14.08 18.76
CA LYS A 140 -17.46 -15.23 18.03
C LYS A 140 -16.64 -15.54 16.78
N GLY A 141 -16.28 -14.51 16.02
CA GLY A 141 -15.42 -14.66 14.84
C GLY A 141 -14.04 -15.22 15.17
N LEU A 142 -13.43 -14.82 16.30
CA LEU A 142 -12.14 -15.31 16.74
C LEU A 142 -12.19 -16.75 17.29
N GLN A 143 -13.26 -17.11 18.00
CA GLN A 143 -13.44 -18.47 18.52
C GLN A 143 -13.57 -19.52 17.42
N ASN A 144 -14.20 -19.13 16.30
CA ASN A 144 -14.35 -19.99 15.13
C ASN A 144 -13.08 -20.13 14.28
N GLN A 145 -12.06 -19.29 14.52
CA GLN A 145 -10.80 -19.32 13.80
C GLN A 145 -9.72 -19.99 14.64
N LYS A 146 -9.46 -21.28 14.41
CA LYS A 146 -8.37 -22.04 15.05
C LYS A 146 -6.97 -21.60 14.57
N GLY A 147 -6.88 -20.66 13.62
CA GLY A 147 -5.62 -20.03 13.20
C GLY A 147 -4.55 -20.98 12.65
N SER A 148 -4.91 -22.18 12.23
CA SER A 148 -3.97 -23.14 11.69
C SER A 148 -3.73 -22.89 10.20
N ILE A 149 -2.46 -22.88 9.77
CA ILE A 149 -2.10 -22.83 8.34
C ILE A 149 -2.79 -23.94 7.55
N LYS A 150 -3.04 -25.10 8.17
CA LYS A 150 -3.76 -26.21 7.55
C LYS A 150 -5.22 -25.86 7.21
N GLU A 151 -5.83 -24.94 7.93
CA GLU A 151 -7.19 -24.48 7.70
C GLU A 151 -7.33 -23.67 6.40
N LEU A 152 -6.26 -23.01 5.94
CA LEU A 152 -6.22 -22.34 4.64
C LEU A 152 -6.40 -23.30 3.46
N PHE A 153 -6.02 -24.56 3.64
CA PHE A 153 -6.18 -25.60 2.63
C PHE A 153 -7.48 -26.39 2.77
N SER A 154 -8.37 -25.99 3.69
CA SER A 154 -9.67 -26.63 3.85
C SER A 154 -10.56 -26.44 2.61
N PRO A 155 -11.47 -27.38 2.29
CA PRO A 155 -12.31 -27.29 1.10
C PRO A 155 -13.12 -26.00 0.98
N GLY A 156 -13.48 -25.38 2.11
CA GLY A 156 -14.25 -24.13 2.12
C GLY A 156 -13.43 -22.86 1.80
N ILE A 157 -12.15 -22.83 2.15
CA ILE A 157 -11.27 -21.66 1.98
C ILE A 157 -10.40 -21.78 0.73
N ARG A 158 -10.09 -23.01 0.31
CA ARG A 158 -9.22 -23.29 -0.85
C ARG A 158 -9.59 -22.54 -2.14
N PRO A 159 -10.86 -22.38 -2.55
CA PRO A 159 -11.20 -21.61 -3.75
C PRO A 159 -10.82 -20.14 -3.61
N CYS A 160 -11.07 -19.53 -2.44
CA CYS A 160 -10.70 -18.13 -2.18
C CYS A 160 -9.18 -17.95 -2.20
N LEU A 161 -8.43 -18.92 -1.67
CA LEU A 161 -6.97 -18.90 -1.69
C LEU A 161 -6.44 -18.95 -3.13
N ILE A 162 -6.95 -19.87 -3.96
CA ILE A 162 -6.55 -20.02 -5.37
C ILE A 162 -6.87 -18.74 -6.15
N ILE A 163 -8.04 -18.15 -5.98
CA ILE A 163 -8.43 -16.91 -6.63
C ILE A 163 -7.52 -15.76 -6.17
N GLY A 164 -7.26 -15.64 -4.87
CA GLY A 164 -6.40 -14.58 -4.33
C GLY A 164 -4.97 -14.67 -4.84
N ILE A 165 -4.36 -15.86 -4.83
CA ILE A 165 -3.02 -16.08 -5.36
C ILE A 165 -2.99 -15.85 -6.87
N GLY A 166 -3.98 -16.35 -7.61
CA GLY A 166 -4.10 -16.17 -9.05
C GLY A 166 -4.16 -14.69 -9.42
N LEU A 167 -5.03 -13.92 -8.77
CA LEU A 167 -5.11 -12.46 -9.00
C LEU A 167 -3.80 -11.74 -8.69
N ALA A 168 -3.11 -12.10 -7.61
CA ALA A 168 -1.82 -11.52 -7.25
C ALA A 168 -0.75 -11.82 -8.30
N ILE A 169 -0.68 -13.06 -8.79
CA ILE A 169 0.25 -13.47 -9.86
C ILE A 169 -0.05 -12.71 -11.16
N PHE A 170 -1.32 -12.71 -11.59
CA PHE A 170 -1.71 -12.03 -12.83
C PHE A 170 -1.49 -10.52 -12.74
N GLN A 171 -1.74 -9.88 -11.59
CA GLN A 171 -1.45 -8.48 -11.38
C GLN A 171 0.05 -8.15 -11.63
N GLN A 172 0.96 -9.02 -11.22
CA GLN A 172 2.40 -8.80 -11.48
C GLN A 172 2.76 -9.08 -12.96
N ILE A 173 2.18 -10.09 -13.58
CA ILE A 173 2.44 -10.46 -14.98
C ILE A 173 1.96 -9.36 -15.95
N THR A 174 0.91 -8.60 -15.62
CA THR A 174 0.46 -7.46 -16.45
C THR A 174 1.52 -6.36 -16.62
N GLY A 175 2.61 -6.39 -15.83
CA GLY A 175 3.75 -5.52 -16.04
C GLY A 175 3.56 -4.06 -15.63
N ILE A 176 2.46 -3.69 -14.97
CA ILE A 176 2.19 -2.30 -14.56
C ILE A 176 3.33 -1.70 -13.73
N ASN A 177 3.92 -2.48 -12.83
CA ASN A 177 5.07 -2.04 -12.04
C ASN A 177 6.30 -1.78 -12.90
N THR A 178 6.51 -2.57 -13.96
CA THR A 178 7.59 -2.37 -14.92
C THR A 178 7.41 -1.04 -15.65
N VAL A 179 6.20 -0.75 -16.14
CA VAL A 179 5.91 0.54 -16.77
C VAL A 179 6.17 1.70 -15.82
N ILE A 180 5.70 1.63 -14.58
CA ILE A 180 5.89 2.69 -13.58
C ILE A 180 7.39 2.89 -13.29
N TYR A 181 8.14 1.83 -13.03
CA TYR A 181 9.56 1.95 -12.64
C TYR A 181 10.47 2.36 -13.78
N TYR A 182 10.20 1.92 -15.00
CA TYR A 182 11.00 2.22 -16.18
C TYR A 182 10.44 3.33 -17.06
N ALA A 183 9.34 3.98 -16.66
CA ALA A 183 8.74 5.05 -17.43
C ALA A 183 9.74 6.14 -17.87
N PRO A 184 10.63 6.67 -17.01
CA PRO A 184 11.61 7.65 -17.44
C PRO A 184 12.55 7.10 -18.51
N THR A 185 12.96 5.84 -18.41
CA THR A 185 13.83 5.17 -19.38
C THR A 185 13.11 4.94 -20.72
N ILE A 186 11.84 4.56 -20.66
CA ILE A 186 10.98 4.40 -21.86
C ILE A 186 10.87 5.74 -22.60
N PHE A 187 10.64 6.85 -21.89
CA PHE A 187 10.62 8.17 -22.50
C PHE A 187 11.94 8.59 -23.10
N GLN A 188 13.08 8.23 -22.48
CA GLN A 188 14.40 8.47 -23.07
C GLN A 188 14.55 7.73 -24.41
N PHE A 189 14.15 6.47 -24.50
CA PHE A 189 14.15 5.72 -25.75
C PHE A 189 13.17 6.28 -26.80
N ALA A 190 12.08 6.90 -26.35
CA ALA A 190 11.12 7.58 -27.23
C ALA A 190 11.59 8.96 -27.74
N GLY A 191 12.84 9.39 -27.41
CA GLY A 191 13.45 10.61 -27.95
C GLY A 191 13.50 11.81 -27.00
N PHE A 192 13.20 11.62 -25.72
CA PHE A 192 13.42 12.66 -24.72
C PHE A 192 14.93 12.72 -24.34
N HIS A 193 15.61 13.79 -24.76
CA HIS A 193 17.06 13.90 -24.67
C HIS A 193 17.62 14.14 -23.26
N SER A 194 16.80 14.58 -22.30
CA SER A 194 17.26 14.82 -20.93
C SER A 194 16.54 13.94 -19.91
N ALA A 195 17.27 13.52 -18.86
CA ALA A 195 16.67 12.80 -17.75
C ALA A 195 15.55 13.58 -17.07
N ALA A 196 15.72 14.88 -16.93
CA ALA A 196 14.72 15.77 -16.32
C ALA A 196 13.42 15.81 -17.13
N SER A 197 13.49 15.93 -18.48
CA SER A 197 12.30 15.94 -19.34
C SER A 197 11.57 14.58 -19.32
N SER A 198 12.31 13.49 -19.27
CA SER A 198 11.74 12.13 -19.18
C SER A 198 11.01 11.91 -17.86
N ILE A 199 11.60 12.35 -16.74
CA ILE A 199 10.96 12.29 -15.42
C ILE A 199 9.70 13.16 -15.39
N LEU A 200 9.77 14.37 -15.95
CA LEU A 200 8.61 15.27 -16.00
C LEU A 200 7.46 14.67 -16.83
N ALA A 201 7.76 14.03 -17.96
CA ALA A 201 6.76 13.33 -18.75
C ALA A 201 6.12 12.17 -17.96
N THR A 202 6.92 11.50 -17.12
CA THR A 202 6.42 10.43 -16.25
C THR A 202 5.46 10.95 -15.17
N VAL A 203 5.60 12.20 -14.71
CA VAL A 203 4.62 12.84 -13.80
C VAL A 203 3.22 12.86 -14.43
N GLY A 204 3.12 13.10 -15.75
CA GLY A 204 1.85 13.02 -16.48
C GLY A 204 1.17 11.65 -16.35
N ILE A 205 1.91 10.55 -16.51
CA ILE A 205 1.39 9.19 -16.28
C ILE A 205 0.92 9.03 -14.84
N GLY A 206 1.70 9.52 -13.88
CA GLY A 206 1.33 9.46 -12.46
C GLY A 206 0.02 10.21 -12.16
N ILE A 207 -0.18 11.39 -12.74
CA ILE A 207 -1.42 12.17 -12.58
C ILE A 207 -2.62 11.40 -13.15
N VAL A 208 -2.50 10.84 -14.35
CA VAL A 208 -3.55 10.00 -14.94
C VAL A 208 -3.88 8.82 -14.03
N ASN A 209 -2.87 8.16 -13.46
CA ASN A 209 -3.06 7.06 -12.53
C ASN A 209 -3.85 7.50 -11.27
N VAL A 210 -3.55 8.66 -10.70
CA VAL A 210 -4.30 9.23 -9.56
C VAL A 210 -5.76 9.49 -9.95
N ILE A 211 -6.01 10.14 -11.08
CA ILE A 211 -7.37 10.45 -11.56
C ILE A 211 -8.18 9.17 -11.75
N VAL A 212 -7.61 8.17 -12.44
CA VAL A 212 -8.26 6.89 -12.67
C VAL A 212 -8.51 6.15 -11.35
N THR A 213 -7.59 6.22 -10.38
CA THR A 213 -7.78 5.63 -9.05
C THR A 213 -8.94 6.28 -8.30
N ILE A 214 -9.08 7.61 -8.35
CA ILE A 214 -10.22 8.31 -7.76
C ILE A 214 -11.53 7.84 -8.40
N ILE A 215 -11.58 7.78 -9.72
CA ILE A 215 -12.74 7.30 -10.47
C ILE A 215 -13.07 5.85 -10.07
N ALA A 216 -12.06 4.98 -10.00
CA ALA A 216 -12.23 3.58 -9.64
C ALA A 216 -12.81 3.39 -8.23
N ILE A 217 -12.36 4.19 -7.23
CA ILE A 217 -12.90 4.14 -5.87
C ILE A 217 -14.40 4.47 -5.85
N HIS A 218 -14.85 5.43 -6.66
CA HIS A 218 -16.26 5.79 -6.74
C HIS A 218 -17.10 4.76 -7.55
N LEU A 219 -16.49 4.16 -8.57
CA LEU A 219 -17.19 3.19 -9.41
C LEU A 219 -17.28 1.79 -8.78
N VAL A 220 -16.34 1.43 -7.91
CA VAL A 220 -16.31 0.08 -7.31
C VAL A 220 -17.56 -0.22 -6.49
N ASP A 221 -18.10 0.80 -5.83
CA ASP A 221 -19.32 0.68 -5.03
C ASP A 221 -20.59 0.63 -5.91
N LYS A 222 -20.56 1.22 -7.13
CA LYS A 222 -21.72 1.29 -8.04
C LYS A 222 -21.78 0.12 -9.01
N LEU A 223 -20.67 -0.21 -9.67
CA LEU A 223 -20.60 -1.22 -10.71
C LEU A 223 -20.18 -2.60 -10.21
N GLY A 224 -19.59 -2.64 -9.00
CA GLY A 224 -19.01 -3.86 -8.46
C GLY A 224 -17.61 -4.17 -9.01
N ARG A 225 -16.94 -5.14 -8.38
CA ARG A 225 -15.52 -5.43 -8.62
C ARG A 225 -15.27 -6.15 -9.95
N ARG A 226 -16.17 -7.07 -10.34
CA ARG A 226 -16.00 -7.92 -11.53
C ARG A 226 -16.04 -7.14 -12.84
N PRO A 227 -17.03 -6.25 -13.10
CA PRO A 227 -17.05 -5.44 -14.33
C PRO A 227 -15.85 -4.51 -14.45
N LEU A 228 -15.42 -3.90 -13.35
CA LEU A 228 -14.24 -3.02 -13.34
C LEU A 228 -12.94 -3.75 -13.69
N LEU A 229 -12.76 -4.97 -13.18
CA LEU A 229 -11.62 -5.80 -13.54
C LEU A 229 -11.63 -6.15 -15.04
N LEU A 230 -12.79 -6.51 -15.59
CA LEU A 230 -12.90 -6.84 -17.02
C LEU A 230 -12.63 -5.63 -17.92
N ILE A 231 -13.15 -4.45 -17.57
CA ILE A 231 -12.88 -3.20 -18.30
C ILE A 231 -11.39 -2.86 -18.23
N GLY A 232 -10.79 -2.96 -17.06
CA GLY A 232 -9.35 -2.72 -16.89
C GLY A 232 -8.48 -3.67 -17.71
N LEU A 233 -8.79 -4.96 -17.71
CA LEU A 233 -8.10 -5.97 -18.52
C LEU A 233 -8.28 -5.72 -20.03
N ALA A 234 -9.48 -5.39 -20.48
CA ALA A 234 -9.73 -5.04 -21.88
C ALA A 234 -8.92 -3.81 -22.31
N GLY A 235 -8.86 -2.77 -21.45
CA GLY A 235 -8.06 -1.57 -21.73
C GLY A 235 -6.55 -1.79 -21.72
N MET A 236 -6.06 -2.86 -21.09
CA MET A 236 -4.64 -3.23 -21.15
C MET A 236 -4.29 -4.12 -22.36
N ALA A 237 -5.29 -4.75 -22.97
CA ALA A 237 -5.10 -5.64 -24.13
C ALA A 237 -5.13 -4.90 -25.47
N ILE A 238 -5.59 -3.65 -25.51
CA ILE A 238 -5.63 -2.76 -26.68
C ILE A 238 -4.37 -1.90 -26.71
#